data_4631a075433602a98dde1c309aea1ab3
#
_entry.id   4631a075433602a98dde1c309aea1ab3
#
_cell.length_a   1.000
_cell.length_b   1.000
_cell.length_c   1.000
_cell.angle_alpha   90.00
_cell.angle_beta   90.00
_cell.angle_gamma   90.00
#
_symmetry.space_group_name_H-M   'P 1'
#
loop_
_entity.id
_entity.type
_entity.pdbx_description
1 polymer ?
#
loop_
_entity_poly.entity_id
_entity_poly.type
_entity_poly.pdbx_seq_one_letter_code
_entity_poly.pdbx_strand_id
1 'polypeptide(L)'
;MARLQVLVATMHQKDLSIAKKMNIRCGAVIANQADRNEFLEEDDLKMITTATRGVGLNRNIALLASEADILLFADDDIVYNDDMPQAVIAAFRDNPQADVMVFGMDMVKNGSVFERRRLKNRRLYVINAMRFGTYRIAVRRKALLKANILFNQNFGGGCPFSSGEDSLFLKACFDRGLKVYAHEYVLGTCAKDTSTWFVGYNEKYFYDKGVLMRSLFPRIPHVMAFYFAIRFKRQTELAVGKRILLMQEGVRGGKFMRPYQEQV
;
A
#
# COMPACT_ATOMS: atom_id res chain seq x y z
N MET A 1 -2.14 27.46 -5.91
CA MET A 1 -2.64 26.48 -4.91
C MET A 1 -1.93 25.15 -5.14
N ALA A 2 -1.70 24.38 -4.07
CA ALA A 2 -1.15 23.03 -4.24
C ALA A 2 -2.12 22.14 -5.02
N ARG A 3 -1.58 21.35 -5.96
CA ARG A 3 -2.37 20.40 -6.76
C ARG A 3 -2.30 19.01 -6.13
N LEU A 4 -3.43 18.27 -6.22
CA LEU A 4 -3.54 16.88 -5.80
C LEU A 4 -3.72 15.99 -7.03
N GLN A 5 -3.05 14.84 -7.06
CA GLN A 5 -3.34 13.72 -7.96
C GLN A 5 -3.56 12.44 -7.17
N VAL A 6 -4.56 11.66 -7.58
CA VAL A 6 -4.78 10.30 -7.10
C VAL A 6 -3.98 9.34 -7.97
N LEU A 7 -3.20 8.47 -7.34
CA LEU A 7 -2.38 7.46 -8.00
C LEU A 7 -3.06 6.09 -7.85
N VAL A 8 -3.78 5.68 -8.87
CA VAL A 8 -4.59 4.45 -8.86
C VAL A 8 -3.77 3.27 -9.36
N ALA A 9 -3.68 2.21 -8.57
CA ALA A 9 -3.16 0.92 -9.00
C ALA A 9 -4.33 -0.02 -9.32
N THR A 10 -4.44 -0.45 -10.57
CA THR A 10 -5.55 -1.28 -11.06
C THR A 10 -5.09 -2.30 -12.09
N MET A 11 -5.99 -3.16 -12.53
CA MET A 11 -5.76 -4.14 -13.59
C MET A 11 -6.96 -4.22 -14.55
N HIS A 12 -6.66 -4.57 -15.80
CA HIS A 12 -7.65 -4.91 -16.84
C HIS A 12 -8.68 -3.82 -17.15
N GLN A 13 -8.38 -2.55 -16.84
CA GLN A 13 -9.23 -1.44 -17.26
C GLN A 13 -9.12 -1.22 -18.78
N LYS A 14 -10.21 -0.84 -19.41
CA LYS A 14 -10.29 -0.56 -20.85
C LYS A 14 -10.21 0.93 -21.17
N ASP A 15 -10.66 1.76 -20.22
CA ASP A 15 -10.81 3.20 -20.37
C ASP A 15 -10.68 3.92 -19.02
N LEU A 16 -10.83 5.25 -19.02
CA LEU A 16 -10.71 6.11 -17.85
C LEU A 16 -11.95 6.10 -16.93
N SER A 17 -12.99 5.30 -17.22
CA SER A 17 -14.24 5.29 -16.45
C SER A 17 -14.06 4.89 -14.98
N ILE A 18 -12.97 4.22 -14.64
CA ILE A 18 -12.60 3.91 -13.25
C ILE A 18 -12.53 5.16 -12.37
N ALA A 19 -12.05 6.29 -12.90
CA ALA A 19 -11.98 7.56 -12.16
C ALA A 19 -13.37 8.01 -11.70
N LYS A 20 -14.39 7.88 -12.57
CA LYS A 20 -15.79 8.19 -12.23
C LYS A 20 -16.36 7.20 -11.23
N LYS A 21 -16.07 5.89 -11.37
CA LYS A 21 -16.51 4.85 -10.42
C LYS A 21 -15.95 5.09 -9.02
N MET A 22 -14.72 5.56 -8.93
CA MET A 22 -14.04 5.90 -7.67
C MET A 22 -14.43 7.29 -7.13
N ASN A 23 -15.28 8.06 -7.83
CA ASN A 23 -15.61 9.45 -7.52
C ASN A 23 -14.37 10.35 -7.38
N ILE A 24 -13.39 10.20 -8.26
CA ILE A 24 -12.20 11.06 -8.28
C ILE A 24 -12.58 12.41 -8.91
N ARG A 25 -12.45 13.48 -8.14
CA ARG A 25 -12.79 14.87 -8.53
C ARG A 25 -11.55 15.78 -8.60
N CYS A 26 -10.42 15.22 -8.90
CA CYS A 26 -9.15 15.91 -9.16
C CYS A 26 -8.34 15.12 -10.18
N GLY A 27 -7.16 15.60 -10.55
CA GLY A 27 -6.30 14.87 -11.44
C GLY A 27 -5.96 13.46 -10.93
N ALA A 28 -5.75 12.52 -11.85
CA ALA A 28 -5.31 11.16 -11.50
C ALA A 28 -4.32 10.59 -12.50
N VAL A 29 -3.44 9.71 -11.98
CA VAL A 29 -2.60 8.83 -12.79
C VAL A 29 -3.00 7.39 -12.46
N ILE A 30 -3.53 6.70 -13.47
CA ILE A 30 -4.03 5.33 -13.37
C ILE A 30 -2.98 4.40 -13.96
N ALA A 31 -2.29 3.65 -13.12
CA ALA A 31 -1.40 2.58 -13.57
C ALA A 31 -2.22 1.29 -13.68
N ASN A 32 -2.37 0.81 -14.90
CA ASN A 32 -3.22 -0.32 -15.26
C ASN A 32 -2.36 -1.49 -15.75
N GLN A 33 -2.46 -2.64 -15.11
CA GLN A 33 -1.79 -3.86 -15.57
C GLN A 33 -2.73 -4.68 -16.46
N ALA A 34 -2.32 -4.91 -17.71
CA ALA A 34 -3.05 -5.73 -18.66
C ALA A 34 -2.08 -6.39 -19.65
N ASP A 35 -2.58 -7.20 -20.59
CA ASP A 35 -1.74 -7.89 -21.57
C ASP A 35 -1.44 -7.01 -22.80
N ARG A 36 -1.32 -5.70 -22.61
CA ARG A 36 -0.99 -4.69 -23.63
C ARG A 36 -0.25 -3.51 -23.04
N ASN A 37 0.40 -2.74 -23.88
CA ASN A 37 0.94 -1.42 -23.53
C ASN A 37 0.12 -0.35 -24.26
N GLU A 38 -0.38 0.63 -23.48
CA GLU A 38 -1.26 1.67 -23.99
C GLU A 38 -1.15 2.92 -23.13
N PHE A 39 -1.33 4.09 -23.70
CA PHE A 39 -1.42 5.35 -23.00
C PHE A 39 -2.72 6.07 -23.40
N LEU A 40 -3.51 6.45 -22.40
CA LEU A 40 -4.70 7.28 -22.58
C LEU A 40 -4.59 8.52 -21.70
N GLU A 41 -4.99 9.66 -22.26
CA GLU A 41 -5.02 10.94 -21.55
C GLU A 41 -6.27 11.72 -21.97
N GLU A 42 -7.00 12.20 -20.98
CA GLU A 42 -8.19 13.04 -21.16
C GLU A 42 -8.27 13.99 -19.94
N ASP A 43 -8.26 15.29 -20.21
CA ASP A 43 -8.22 16.35 -19.19
C ASP A 43 -7.06 16.13 -18.19
N ASP A 44 -7.37 16.03 -16.90
CA ASP A 44 -6.43 15.80 -15.81
C ASP A 44 -6.22 14.29 -15.48
N LEU A 45 -6.74 13.39 -16.32
CA LEU A 45 -6.65 11.94 -16.15
C LEU A 45 -5.65 11.34 -17.12
N LYS A 46 -4.70 10.55 -16.60
CA LYS A 46 -3.74 9.79 -17.38
C LYS A 46 -3.85 8.31 -17.03
N MET A 47 -3.95 7.42 -18.00
CA MET A 47 -3.85 5.98 -17.80
C MET A 47 -2.66 5.40 -18.55
N ILE A 48 -1.79 4.72 -17.82
CA ILE A 48 -0.62 4.02 -18.34
C ILE A 48 -0.86 2.53 -18.17
N THR A 49 -1.17 1.86 -19.25
CA THR A 49 -1.35 0.41 -19.28
C THR A 49 -0.03 -0.26 -19.64
N THR A 50 0.36 -1.27 -18.88
CA THR A 50 1.60 -2.01 -19.09
C THR A 50 1.39 -3.52 -19.01
N ALA A 51 2.10 -4.27 -19.87
CA ALA A 51 2.15 -5.73 -19.83
C ALA A 51 3.10 -6.25 -18.74
N THR A 52 2.96 -5.69 -17.52
CA THR A 52 3.79 -6.05 -16.35
C THR A 52 2.93 -6.64 -15.24
N ARG A 53 3.58 -7.16 -14.20
CA ARG A 53 2.90 -7.66 -13.00
C ARG A 53 3.62 -7.15 -11.75
N GLY A 54 2.84 -7.01 -10.67
CA GLY A 54 3.32 -6.58 -9.37
C GLY A 54 2.84 -5.18 -8.96
N VAL A 55 2.11 -5.11 -7.84
CA VAL A 55 1.49 -3.87 -7.35
C VAL A 55 2.52 -2.78 -7.02
N GLY A 56 3.71 -3.16 -6.52
CA GLY A 56 4.79 -2.20 -6.25
C GLY A 56 5.28 -1.51 -7.53
N LEU A 57 5.48 -2.27 -8.62
CA LEU A 57 5.86 -1.70 -9.92
C LEU A 57 4.75 -0.81 -10.46
N ASN A 58 3.49 -1.24 -10.36
CA ASN A 58 2.34 -0.48 -10.81
C ASN A 58 2.24 0.89 -10.11
N ARG A 59 2.37 0.91 -8.76
CA ARG A 59 2.40 2.16 -7.98
C ARG A 59 3.60 3.04 -8.33
N ASN A 60 4.75 2.46 -8.66
CA ASN A 60 5.93 3.21 -9.11
C ASN A 60 5.70 3.87 -10.47
N ILE A 61 5.02 3.21 -11.40
CA ILE A 61 4.63 3.79 -12.69
C ILE A 61 3.77 5.03 -12.47
N ALA A 62 2.71 4.93 -11.65
CA ALA A 62 1.85 6.07 -11.33
C ALA A 62 2.63 7.20 -10.64
N LEU A 63 3.49 6.86 -9.68
CA LEU A 63 4.33 7.84 -8.96
C LEU A 63 5.27 8.61 -9.89
N LEU A 64 5.96 7.91 -10.78
CA LEU A 64 6.95 8.53 -11.68
C LEU A 64 6.28 9.40 -12.77
N ALA A 65 5.06 9.04 -13.18
CA ALA A 65 4.27 9.81 -14.15
C ALA A 65 3.48 10.97 -13.53
N SER A 66 3.49 11.10 -12.18
CA SER A 66 2.76 12.15 -11.48
C SER A 66 3.47 13.50 -11.53
N GLU A 67 2.69 14.59 -11.49
CA GLU A 67 3.20 15.97 -11.58
C GLU A 67 2.70 16.88 -10.45
N ALA A 68 1.67 16.48 -9.71
CA ALA A 68 1.07 17.30 -8.64
C ALA A 68 1.98 17.40 -7.39
N ASP A 69 1.69 18.38 -6.54
CA ASP A 69 2.44 18.63 -5.29
C ASP A 69 2.16 17.57 -4.23
N ILE A 70 0.91 17.10 -4.19
CA ILE A 70 0.42 16.09 -3.24
C ILE A 70 -0.07 14.89 -4.05
N LEU A 71 0.31 13.69 -3.65
CA LEU A 71 -0.02 12.43 -4.28
C LEU A 71 -0.77 11.55 -3.27
N LEU A 72 -1.96 11.08 -3.62
CA LEU A 72 -2.77 10.15 -2.82
C LEU A 72 -2.78 8.79 -3.51
N PHE A 73 -2.20 7.78 -2.89
CA PHE A 73 -2.25 6.41 -3.42
C PHE A 73 -3.63 5.79 -3.23
N ALA A 74 -4.06 5.01 -4.22
CA ALA A 74 -5.35 4.36 -4.26
C ALA A 74 -5.28 2.94 -4.85
N ASP A 75 -6.13 2.07 -4.33
CA ASP A 75 -6.52 0.82 -4.99
C ASP A 75 -7.88 1.07 -5.67
N ASP A 76 -8.30 0.25 -6.62
CA ASP A 76 -9.45 0.47 -7.50
C ASP A 76 -10.82 0.12 -6.89
N ASP A 77 -10.83 -0.31 -5.63
CA ASP A 77 -12.01 -0.64 -4.83
C ASP A 77 -12.47 0.49 -3.88
N ILE A 78 -11.96 1.72 -4.08
CA ILE A 78 -12.26 2.89 -3.26
C ILE A 78 -13.28 3.79 -3.95
N VAL A 79 -14.21 4.34 -3.16
CA VAL A 79 -15.10 5.44 -3.57
C VAL A 79 -14.87 6.61 -2.62
N TYR A 80 -14.38 7.72 -3.16
CA TYR A 80 -14.04 8.92 -2.38
C TYR A 80 -15.24 9.77 -2.05
N ASN A 81 -15.15 10.52 -0.94
CA ASN A 81 -16.10 11.62 -0.63
C ASN A 81 -15.90 12.78 -1.59
N ASP A 82 -16.96 13.55 -1.84
CA ASP A 82 -16.96 14.68 -2.79
C ASP A 82 -15.95 15.76 -2.46
N ASP A 83 -15.74 16.02 -1.17
CA ASP A 83 -14.83 17.03 -0.63
C ASP A 83 -13.40 16.53 -0.39
N MET A 84 -13.10 15.27 -0.76
CA MET A 84 -11.79 14.65 -0.52
C MET A 84 -10.62 15.49 -1.04
N PRO A 85 -10.65 16.05 -2.27
CA PRO A 85 -9.51 16.82 -2.76
C PRO A 85 -9.19 18.04 -1.90
N GLN A 86 -10.22 18.79 -1.50
CA GLN A 86 -10.09 19.99 -0.67
C GLN A 86 -9.60 19.63 0.74
N ALA A 87 -10.15 18.56 1.32
CA ALA A 87 -9.78 18.07 2.64
C ALA A 87 -8.31 17.61 2.70
N VAL A 88 -7.83 16.85 1.69
CA VAL A 88 -6.43 16.40 1.64
C VAL A 88 -5.49 17.58 1.46
N ILE A 89 -5.79 18.54 0.57
CA ILE A 89 -4.97 19.75 0.37
C ILE A 89 -4.93 20.58 1.66
N ALA A 90 -6.07 20.79 2.32
CA ALA A 90 -6.15 21.52 3.58
C ALA A 90 -5.33 20.84 4.69
N ALA A 91 -5.41 19.49 4.81
CA ALA A 91 -4.64 18.73 5.77
C ALA A 91 -3.13 18.98 5.65
N PHE A 92 -2.59 19.02 4.44
CA PHE A 92 -1.18 19.35 4.22
C PHE A 92 -0.85 20.82 4.41
N ARG A 93 -1.76 21.74 4.05
CA ARG A 93 -1.59 23.18 4.31
C ARG A 93 -1.50 23.45 5.80
N ASP A 94 -2.39 22.87 6.60
CA ASP A 94 -2.49 23.08 8.03
C ASP A 94 -1.41 22.32 8.84
N ASN A 95 -0.73 21.38 8.17
CA ASN A 95 0.41 20.64 8.73
C ASN A 95 1.63 20.72 7.79
N PRO A 96 2.27 21.90 7.66
CA PRO A 96 3.37 22.12 6.73
C PRO A 96 4.61 21.24 7.00
N GLN A 97 4.76 20.76 8.23
CA GLN A 97 5.82 19.85 8.63
C GLN A 97 5.61 18.39 8.20
N ALA A 98 4.39 18.01 7.77
CA ALA A 98 4.09 16.64 7.36
C ALA A 98 4.57 16.37 5.93
N ASP A 99 5.39 15.35 5.75
CA ASP A 99 5.80 14.85 4.43
C ASP A 99 4.84 13.77 3.91
N VAL A 100 4.30 12.98 4.85
CA VAL A 100 3.38 11.86 4.60
C VAL A 100 2.20 11.95 5.56
N MET A 101 0.99 11.76 5.05
CA MET A 101 -0.23 11.68 5.86
C MET A 101 -0.99 10.38 5.61
N VAL A 102 -1.48 9.80 6.70
CA VAL A 102 -2.37 8.64 6.71
C VAL A 102 -3.76 9.08 7.14
N PHE A 103 -4.76 8.75 6.36
CA PHE A 103 -6.15 9.17 6.54
C PHE A 103 -7.06 8.04 7.06
N GLY A 104 -8.26 8.41 7.51
CA GLY A 104 -9.35 7.49 7.80
C GLY A 104 -9.90 6.83 6.51
N MET A 105 -10.55 5.68 6.67
CA MET A 105 -11.27 4.97 5.61
C MET A 105 -12.37 4.12 6.24
N ASP A 106 -13.54 4.10 5.66
CA ASP A 106 -14.62 3.21 6.06
C ASP A 106 -14.59 1.95 5.18
N MET A 107 -14.65 0.78 5.81
CA MET A 107 -14.66 -0.49 5.11
C MET A 107 -16.10 -0.94 4.89
N VAL A 108 -16.46 -1.24 3.64
CA VAL A 108 -17.81 -1.65 3.23
C VAL A 108 -17.80 -3.11 2.78
N LYS A 109 -18.82 -3.86 3.18
CA LYS A 109 -19.11 -5.20 2.68
C LYS A 109 -20.61 -5.33 2.46
N ASN A 110 -21.02 -5.86 1.32
CA ASN A 110 -22.42 -5.99 0.92
C ASN A 110 -23.22 -4.66 1.08
N GLY A 111 -22.61 -3.54 0.67
CA GLY A 111 -23.23 -2.21 0.73
C GLY A 111 -23.33 -1.58 2.13
N SER A 112 -22.85 -2.24 3.18
CA SER A 112 -22.93 -1.73 4.56
C SER A 112 -21.53 -1.53 5.17
N VAL A 113 -21.36 -0.43 5.91
CA VAL A 113 -20.10 -0.16 6.65
C VAL A 113 -19.99 -1.15 7.82
N PHE A 114 -19.00 -2.02 7.78
CA PHE A 114 -18.73 -3.00 8.86
C PHE A 114 -17.54 -2.61 9.74
N GLU A 115 -16.61 -1.78 9.26
CA GLU A 115 -15.46 -1.32 10.02
C GLU A 115 -15.17 0.16 9.71
N ARG A 116 -15.11 1.00 10.74
CA ARG A 116 -14.73 2.42 10.63
C ARG A 116 -13.30 2.63 11.08
N ARG A 117 -12.40 2.82 10.13
CA ARG A 117 -10.97 3.04 10.40
C ARG A 117 -10.67 4.51 10.64
N ARG A 118 -11.20 5.03 11.75
CA ARG A 118 -10.99 6.42 12.18
C ARG A 118 -9.60 6.59 12.78
N LEU A 119 -9.05 7.79 12.60
CA LEU A 119 -7.77 8.20 13.17
C LEU A 119 -7.97 9.47 14.01
N LYS A 120 -6.96 9.77 14.82
CA LYS A 120 -6.82 11.06 15.50
C LYS A 120 -5.61 11.78 14.93
N ASN A 121 -5.65 13.11 14.88
CA ASN A 121 -4.53 13.93 14.43
C ASN A 121 -3.34 13.73 15.35
N ARG A 122 -2.27 13.15 14.83
CA ARG A 122 -1.03 12.91 15.59
C ARG A 122 0.14 12.55 14.69
N ARG A 123 1.34 12.80 15.18
CA ARG A 123 2.55 12.24 14.56
C ARG A 123 2.57 10.71 14.72
N LEU A 124 2.98 10.02 13.67
CA LEU A 124 3.19 8.57 13.67
C LEU A 124 4.67 8.24 13.79
N TYR A 125 4.94 7.07 14.35
CA TYR A 125 6.27 6.49 14.48
C TYR A 125 6.27 5.10 13.86
N VAL A 126 7.44 4.55 13.56
CA VAL A 126 7.62 3.26 12.86
C VAL A 126 6.69 2.17 13.39
N ILE A 127 6.68 1.95 14.71
CA ILE A 127 5.94 0.83 15.34
C ILE A 127 4.44 0.90 15.07
N ASN A 128 3.85 2.11 15.04
CA ASN A 128 2.40 2.25 14.90
C ASN A 128 1.95 2.58 13.46
N ALA A 129 2.88 2.86 12.56
CA ALA A 129 2.60 3.21 11.17
C ALA A 129 2.53 1.99 10.23
N MET A 130 3.32 0.94 10.45
CA MET A 130 3.44 -0.20 9.52
C MET A 130 2.17 -1.04 9.32
N ARG A 131 1.09 -0.74 10.02
CA ARG A 131 -0.21 -1.39 9.90
C ARG A 131 -1.13 -0.74 8.87
N PHE A 132 -0.73 0.40 8.30
CA PHE A 132 -1.57 1.13 7.37
C PHE A 132 -1.28 0.67 5.93
N GLY A 133 -2.36 0.39 5.20
CA GLY A 133 -2.31 0.12 3.77
C GLY A 133 -2.08 1.40 2.98
N THR A 134 -1.41 1.27 1.86
CA THR A 134 -1.01 2.39 0.99
C THR A 134 -2.20 3.20 0.49
N TYR A 135 -3.34 2.59 0.26
CA TYR A 135 -4.59 3.22 -0.21
C TYR A 135 -5.14 4.34 0.70
N ARG A 136 -4.50 4.60 1.82
CA ARG A 136 -4.85 5.64 2.81
C ARG A 136 -3.76 6.69 2.95
N ILE A 137 -2.73 6.63 2.12
CA ILE A 137 -1.51 7.42 2.28
C ILE A 137 -1.45 8.49 1.20
N ALA A 138 -1.33 9.75 1.64
CA ALA A 138 -0.93 10.84 0.78
C ALA A 138 0.49 11.33 1.14
N VAL A 139 1.21 11.85 0.14
CA VAL A 139 2.61 12.28 0.29
C VAL A 139 2.87 13.60 -0.42
N ARG A 140 3.79 14.40 0.10
CA ARG A 140 4.38 15.49 -0.70
C ARG A 140 5.33 14.90 -1.74
N ARG A 141 5.01 15.09 -3.02
CA ARG A 141 5.82 14.57 -4.15
C ARG A 141 7.28 14.96 -4.00
N LYS A 142 7.56 16.23 -3.72
CA LYS A 142 8.93 16.76 -3.56
C LYS A 142 9.72 16.03 -2.45
N ALA A 143 9.08 15.72 -1.32
CA ALA A 143 9.73 15.01 -0.21
C ALA A 143 10.08 13.58 -0.61
N LEU A 144 9.17 12.88 -1.30
CA LEU A 144 9.36 11.50 -1.73
C LEU A 144 10.48 11.39 -2.79
N LEU A 145 10.48 12.28 -3.80
CA LEU A 145 11.52 12.32 -4.84
C LEU A 145 12.90 12.67 -4.26
N LYS A 146 12.98 13.67 -3.37
CA LYS A 146 14.23 14.04 -2.69
C LYS A 146 14.80 12.89 -1.87
N ALA A 147 13.93 12.10 -1.23
CA ALA A 147 14.32 10.95 -0.43
C ALA A 147 14.63 9.70 -1.29
N ASN A 148 14.38 9.74 -2.61
CA ASN A 148 14.54 8.63 -3.54
C ASN A 148 13.83 7.36 -3.06
N ILE A 149 12.53 7.48 -2.75
CA ILE A 149 11.71 6.38 -2.26
C ILE A 149 10.78 5.88 -3.35
N LEU A 150 10.86 4.58 -3.63
CA LEU A 150 9.96 3.82 -4.50
C LEU A 150 9.41 2.61 -3.74
N PHE A 151 8.31 2.05 -4.23
CA PHE A 151 7.80 0.78 -3.73
C PHE A 151 8.73 -0.37 -4.07
N ASN A 152 8.88 -1.29 -3.12
CA ASN A 152 9.62 -2.53 -3.35
C ASN A 152 8.84 -3.43 -4.31
N GLN A 153 9.53 -3.95 -5.34
CA GLN A 153 8.90 -4.73 -6.41
C GLN A 153 8.88 -6.25 -6.12
N ASN A 154 9.44 -6.70 -5.01
CA ASN A 154 9.45 -8.10 -4.64
C ASN A 154 8.29 -8.48 -3.71
N PHE A 155 7.57 -7.49 -3.16
CA PHE A 155 6.49 -7.68 -2.20
C PHE A 155 5.18 -7.11 -2.71
N GLY A 156 4.06 -7.77 -2.34
CA GLY A 156 2.71 -7.35 -2.68
C GLY A 156 2.04 -8.26 -3.71
N GLY A 157 0.82 -7.91 -4.09
CA GLY A 157 0.07 -8.66 -5.10
C GLY A 157 0.81 -8.76 -6.43
N GLY A 158 0.87 -9.97 -7.00
CA GLY A 158 1.57 -10.24 -8.25
C GLY A 158 3.10 -10.29 -8.13
N CYS A 159 3.66 -10.25 -6.93
CA CYS A 159 5.08 -10.32 -6.64
C CYS A 159 5.50 -11.67 -6.05
N PRO A 160 6.81 -11.99 -6.00
CA PRO A 160 7.31 -13.24 -5.38
C PRO A 160 6.86 -13.43 -3.92
N PHE A 161 6.80 -12.34 -3.14
CA PHE A 161 6.34 -12.35 -1.75
C PHE A 161 4.98 -11.67 -1.65
N SER A 162 4.00 -12.38 -1.12
CA SER A 162 2.57 -12.09 -1.20
C SER A 162 2.10 -10.76 -0.59
N SER A 163 2.88 -10.11 0.26
CA SER A 163 2.48 -8.85 0.91
C SER A 163 3.62 -8.20 1.67
N GLY A 164 3.49 -6.91 1.98
CA GLY A 164 4.44 -6.16 2.81
C GLY A 164 4.99 -4.89 2.16
N GLU A 165 4.63 -4.61 0.93
CA GLU A 165 5.04 -3.42 0.18
C GLU A 165 4.64 -2.13 0.89
N ASP A 166 3.45 -2.09 1.50
CA ASP A 166 2.95 -0.94 2.29
C ASP A 166 3.84 -0.66 3.50
N SER A 167 4.16 -1.72 4.25
CA SER A 167 5.02 -1.62 5.43
C SER A 167 6.44 -1.21 5.06
N LEU A 168 6.97 -1.76 3.95
CA LEU A 168 8.30 -1.40 3.45
C LEU A 168 8.36 0.04 2.95
N PHE A 169 7.30 0.51 2.28
CA PHE A 169 7.20 1.90 1.83
C PHE A 169 7.22 2.87 3.03
N LEU A 170 6.39 2.64 4.04
CA LEU A 170 6.37 3.46 5.25
C LEU A 170 7.69 3.37 6.01
N LYS A 171 8.29 2.18 6.11
CA LYS A 171 9.62 2.00 6.72
C LYS A 171 10.68 2.84 5.98
N ALA A 172 10.68 2.82 4.65
CA ALA A 172 11.59 3.63 3.86
C ALA A 172 11.39 5.13 4.11
N CYS A 173 10.14 5.60 4.25
CA CYS A 173 9.85 6.98 4.62
C CYS A 173 10.50 7.36 5.96
N PHE A 174 10.36 6.52 6.99
CA PHE A 174 10.99 6.75 8.30
C PHE A 174 12.51 6.70 8.24
N ASP A 175 13.08 5.71 7.55
CA ASP A 175 14.53 5.54 7.42
C ASP A 175 15.20 6.73 6.71
N ARG A 176 14.46 7.42 5.85
CA ARG A 176 14.90 8.65 5.15
C ARG A 176 14.50 9.92 5.87
N GLY A 177 13.98 9.83 7.10
CA GLY A 177 13.67 10.97 7.96
C GLY A 177 12.39 11.71 7.63
N LEU A 178 11.51 11.17 6.75
CA LEU A 178 10.23 11.79 6.44
C LEU A 178 9.31 11.77 7.67
N LYS A 179 8.58 12.88 7.84
CA LYS A 179 7.65 13.06 8.94
C LYS A 179 6.28 12.56 8.57
N VAL A 180 5.82 11.49 9.23
CA VAL A 180 4.55 10.81 8.99
C VAL A 180 3.53 11.21 10.04
N TYR A 181 2.33 11.62 9.61
CA TYR A 181 1.22 12.02 10.48
C TYR A 181 -0.03 11.22 10.16
N ALA A 182 -0.87 11.00 11.15
CA ALA A 182 -2.26 10.57 10.96
C ALA A 182 -3.16 11.80 10.94
N HIS A 183 -4.19 11.77 10.12
CA HIS A 183 -5.22 12.79 10.03
C HIS A 183 -6.60 12.18 10.21
N GLU A 184 -7.51 12.87 10.92
CA GLU A 184 -8.83 12.34 11.29
C GLU A 184 -9.82 12.28 10.12
N TYR A 185 -9.60 13.02 9.05
CA TYR A 185 -10.47 13.00 7.87
C TYR A 185 -10.58 11.58 7.29
N VAL A 186 -11.77 11.23 6.84
CA VAL A 186 -12.08 9.96 6.20
C VAL A 186 -12.21 10.17 4.71
N LEU A 187 -11.32 9.55 3.94
CA LEU A 187 -11.25 9.72 2.49
C LEU A 187 -12.53 9.27 1.76
N GLY A 188 -13.19 8.24 2.26
CA GLY A 188 -14.33 7.60 1.63
C GLY A 188 -14.51 6.17 2.11
N THR A 189 -14.99 5.33 1.24
CA THR A 189 -15.26 3.91 1.48
C THR A 189 -14.39 3.02 0.62
N CYS A 190 -13.99 1.85 1.15
CA CYS A 190 -13.25 0.81 0.45
C CYS A 190 -14.06 -0.48 0.50
N ALA A 191 -14.36 -1.06 -0.64
CA ALA A 191 -15.07 -2.32 -0.74
C ALA A 191 -14.13 -3.48 -0.38
N LYS A 192 -14.56 -4.34 0.55
CA LYS A 192 -13.80 -5.54 0.91
C LYS A 192 -14.55 -6.79 0.46
N ASP A 193 -14.78 -6.89 -0.84
CA ASP A 193 -15.52 -8.05 -1.34
C ASP A 193 -14.63 -9.28 -1.54
N THR A 194 -13.41 -9.14 -2.01
CA THR A 194 -12.39 -10.22 -1.99
C THR A 194 -11.03 -9.66 -2.42
N SER A 195 -9.99 -9.86 -1.59
CA SER A 195 -8.62 -9.66 -2.07
C SER A 195 -8.29 -10.76 -3.07
N THR A 196 -8.09 -10.43 -4.32
CA THR A 196 -7.71 -11.37 -5.39
C THR A 196 -6.32 -12.00 -5.15
N TRP A 197 -5.53 -11.43 -4.26
CA TRP A 197 -4.15 -11.84 -3.99
C TRP A 197 -3.94 -12.61 -2.68
N PHE A 198 -4.92 -12.60 -1.78
CA PHE A 198 -4.81 -13.27 -0.50
C PHE A 198 -5.40 -14.69 -0.56
N VAL A 199 -4.53 -15.68 -0.61
CA VAL A 199 -4.85 -17.11 -0.71
C VAL A 199 -5.00 -17.80 0.66
N GLY A 200 -5.05 -17.01 1.75
CA GLY A 200 -5.15 -17.54 3.11
C GLY A 200 -3.82 -17.61 3.87
N TYR A 201 -3.91 -18.03 5.14
CA TYR A 201 -2.75 -18.13 6.05
C TYR A 201 -2.08 -19.50 5.92
N ASN A 202 -1.59 -19.81 4.71
CA ASN A 202 -0.89 -21.06 4.36
C ASN A 202 0.62 -21.02 4.67
N GLU A 203 1.35 -22.07 4.34
CA GLU A 203 2.79 -22.17 4.58
C GLU A 203 3.59 -21.07 3.88
N LYS A 204 3.27 -20.79 2.59
CA LYS A 204 3.88 -19.71 1.83
C LYS A 204 3.71 -18.37 2.53
N TYR A 205 2.51 -18.09 3.07
CA TYR A 205 2.25 -16.85 3.80
C TYR A 205 3.22 -16.64 4.96
N PHE A 206 3.43 -17.68 5.79
CA PHE A 206 4.36 -17.58 6.95
C PHE A 206 5.81 -17.46 6.51
N TYR A 207 6.21 -18.18 5.48
CA TYR A 207 7.54 -18.02 4.89
C TYR A 207 7.76 -16.59 4.38
N ASP A 208 6.85 -16.07 3.56
CA ASP A 208 6.90 -14.70 3.01
C ASP A 208 6.95 -13.65 4.13
N LYS A 209 6.20 -13.86 5.23
CA LYS A 209 6.29 -13.01 6.42
C LYS A 209 7.66 -13.07 7.10
N GLY A 210 8.32 -14.22 7.08
CA GLY A 210 9.71 -14.34 7.54
C GLY A 210 10.67 -13.48 6.70
N VAL A 211 10.54 -13.53 5.36
CA VAL A 211 11.31 -12.69 4.44
C VAL A 211 11.02 -11.20 4.69
N LEU A 212 9.75 -10.86 4.93
CA LEU A 212 9.36 -9.48 5.27
C LEU A 212 9.98 -9.02 6.59
N MET A 213 10.02 -9.89 7.64
CA MET A 213 10.67 -9.54 8.91
C MET A 213 12.16 -9.27 8.73
N ARG A 214 12.82 -10.00 7.84
CA ARG A 214 14.23 -9.74 7.47
C ARG A 214 14.41 -8.34 6.87
N SER A 215 13.49 -7.94 5.99
CA SER A 215 13.55 -6.64 5.30
C SER A 215 13.19 -5.48 6.23
N LEU A 216 12.18 -5.64 7.09
CA LEU A 216 11.72 -4.59 8.01
C LEU A 216 12.63 -4.41 9.23
N PHE A 217 13.17 -5.50 9.77
CA PHE A 217 13.93 -5.53 11.04
C PHE A 217 15.29 -6.24 10.88
N PRO A 218 16.20 -5.70 10.05
CA PRO A 218 17.45 -6.42 9.68
C PRO A 218 18.34 -6.74 10.87
N ARG A 219 18.21 -6.02 12.01
CA ARG A 219 19.00 -6.25 13.24
C ARG A 219 18.43 -7.36 14.12
N ILE A 220 17.12 -7.57 14.10
CA ILE A 220 16.42 -8.53 14.99
C ILE A 220 15.37 -9.37 14.24
N PRO A 221 15.62 -9.83 12.99
CA PRO A 221 14.59 -10.45 12.17
C PRO A 221 14.04 -11.74 12.77
N HIS A 222 14.89 -12.55 13.39
CA HIS A 222 14.52 -13.82 14.03
C HIS A 222 13.57 -13.62 15.22
N VAL A 223 13.81 -12.60 16.04
CA VAL A 223 12.94 -12.24 17.17
C VAL A 223 11.58 -11.77 16.67
N MET A 224 11.56 -10.93 15.66
CA MET A 224 10.31 -10.42 15.06
C MET A 224 9.51 -11.53 14.38
N ALA A 225 10.17 -12.44 13.68
CA ALA A 225 9.55 -13.62 13.08
C ALA A 225 8.90 -14.52 14.15
N PHE A 226 9.59 -14.79 15.24
CA PHE A 226 9.07 -15.56 16.37
C PHE A 226 7.83 -14.88 16.97
N TYR A 227 7.90 -13.59 17.27
CA TYR A 227 6.77 -12.81 17.79
C TYR A 227 5.55 -12.89 16.87
N PHE A 228 5.74 -12.72 15.56
CA PHE A 228 4.66 -12.77 14.58
C PHE A 228 4.04 -14.18 14.49
N ALA A 229 4.85 -15.23 14.48
CA ALA A 229 4.36 -16.61 14.43
C ALA A 229 3.39 -16.92 15.58
N ILE A 230 3.67 -16.42 16.79
CA ILE A 230 2.81 -16.60 17.97
C ILE A 230 1.53 -15.73 17.86
N ARG A 231 1.66 -14.48 17.43
CA ARG A 231 0.53 -13.54 17.35
C ARG A 231 -0.58 -14.01 16.40
N PHE A 232 -0.24 -14.68 15.30
CA PHE A 232 -1.20 -15.12 14.28
C PHE A 232 -1.89 -16.47 14.56
N LYS A 233 -1.78 -17.02 15.76
CA LYS A 233 -2.31 -18.36 16.10
C LYS A 233 -3.83 -18.54 15.89
N ARG A 234 -4.61 -17.46 15.90
CA ARG A 234 -6.07 -17.51 15.73
C ARG A 234 -6.54 -17.42 14.27
N GLN A 235 -5.62 -17.25 13.33
CA GLN A 235 -5.94 -16.99 11.93
C GLN A 235 -5.56 -18.13 10.99
N THR A 236 -5.08 -19.27 11.54
CA THR A 236 -4.61 -20.41 10.77
C THR A 236 -4.73 -21.70 11.58
N GLU A 237 -4.89 -22.83 10.88
CA GLU A 237 -4.87 -24.17 11.45
C GLU A 237 -3.44 -24.73 11.64
N LEU A 238 -2.44 -24.06 11.06
CA LEU A 238 -1.05 -24.47 11.20
C LEU A 238 -0.59 -24.43 12.66
N ALA A 239 0.02 -25.52 13.13
CA ALA A 239 0.61 -25.60 14.46
C ALA A 239 1.65 -24.48 14.69
N VAL A 240 1.76 -23.98 15.93
CA VAL A 240 2.66 -22.87 16.29
C VAL A 240 4.12 -23.21 15.90
N GLY A 241 4.58 -24.44 16.16
CA GLY A 241 5.92 -24.89 15.80
C GLY A 241 6.19 -24.80 14.29
N LYS A 242 5.24 -25.23 13.46
CA LYS A 242 5.37 -25.15 12.00
C LYS A 242 5.44 -23.71 11.53
N ARG A 243 4.62 -22.80 12.08
CA ARG A 243 4.67 -21.36 11.77
C ARG A 243 6.00 -20.72 12.12
N ILE A 244 6.53 -21.04 13.32
CA ILE A 244 7.86 -20.58 13.74
C ILE A 244 8.92 -21.07 12.76
N LEU A 245 8.92 -22.36 12.43
CA LEU A 245 9.87 -22.94 11.48
C LEU A 245 9.84 -22.20 10.13
N LEU A 246 8.66 -22.09 9.51
CA LEU A 246 8.47 -21.43 8.21
C LEU A 246 8.94 -19.97 8.24
N MET A 247 8.60 -19.22 9.29
CA MET A 247 9.06 -17.84 9.40
C MET A 247 10.57 -17.72 9.62
N GLN A 248 11.20 -18.65 10.35
CA GLN A 248 12.66 -18.69 10.50
C GLN A 248 13.37 -19.06 9.20
N GLU A 249 12.80 -19.98 8.42
CA GLU A 249 13.26 -20.30 7.07
C GLU A 249 13.15 -19.10 6.15
N GLY A 250 12.00 -18.39 6.19
CA GLY A 250 11.80 -17.14 5.45
C GLY A 250 12.83 -16.06 5.80
N VAL A 251 13.18 -15.91 7.09
CA VAL A 251 14.23 -14.96 7.51
C VAL A 251 15.58 -15.33 6.88
N ARG A 252 15.91 -16.62 6.81
CA ARG A 252 17.18 -17.11 6.17
C ARG A 252 17.12 -16.92 4.65
N GLY A 253 16.02 -17.33 4.01
CA GLY A 253 15.77 -17.15 2.57
C GLY A 253 15.77 -15.69 2.15
N GLY A 254 15.26 -14.80 2.99
CA GLY A 254 15.19 -13.37 2.75
C GLY A 254 16.55 -12.68 2.59
N LYS A 255 17.63 -13.27 3.09
CA LYS A 255 19.00 -12.80 2.83
C LYS A 255 19.32 -12.79 1.32
N PHE A 256 18.75 -13.73 0.58
CA PHE A 256 18.98 -13.93 -0.85
C PHE A 256 17.71 -13.71 -1.69
N MET A 257 16.63 -13.21 -1.08
CA MET A 257 15.32 -13.03 -1.71
C MET A 257 14.78 -14.29 -2.39
N ARG A 258 15.02 -15.47 -1.77
CA ARG A 258 14.57 -16.76 -2.29
C ARG A 258 13.06 -16.93 -2.09
N PRO A 259 12.28 -17.23 -3.13
CA PRO A 259 10.86 -17.56 -3.00
C PRO A 259 10.65 -18.86 -2.21
N TYR A 260 9.44 -19.01 -1.67
CA TYR A 260 9.02 -20.28 -1.05
C TYR A 260 8.99 -21.40 -2.09
N GLN A 261 9.55 -22.53 -1.74
CA GLN A 261 9.49 -23.77 -2.52
C GLN A 261 8.66 -24.77 -1.70
N GLU A 262 7.56 -25.27 -2.28
CA GLU A 262 6.82 -26.37 -1.67
C GLU A 262 7.76 -27.58 -1.59
N GLN A 263 7.82 -28.19 -0.41
CA GLN A 263 8.51 -29.47 -0.26
C GLN A 263 7.63 -30.53 -0.93
N VAL A 264 8.10 -31.03 -2.07
CA VAL A 264 7.49 -32.15 -2.81
C VAL A 264 7.62 -33.44 -1.99
#